data_6a6a54cc55cab2f3afe39d186de5d33c
#
_entry.id   6a6a54cc55cab2f3afe39d186de5d33c
#
_cell.length_a   1.000
_cell.length_b   1.000
_cell.length_c   1.000
_cell.angle_alpha   90.00
_cell.angle_beta   90.00
_cell.angle_gamma   90.00
#
_symmetry.space_group_name_H-M   'P 1'
#
loop_
_entity.id
_entity.type
_entity.pdbx_description
1 polymer ?
#
loop_
_entity_poly.entity_id
_entity_poly.type
_entity_poly.pdbx_seq_one_letter_code
_entity_poly.pdbx_strand_id
1 'polypeptide(L)'
;MTIQLSGATTKLSQNEILPAKDDIGALANRINLETRGHHDKVDKMVSFRLALALRDAKIYRQGLQSFYHVFASIEKSLFKQFEKDDEWTEMLKAIWKPEIARSEKAEQDLLFYYDDRKEKFAEPMMSEQIKFANHIQQVTAEKPYLLFAYLHVMYLALFAGGRIMRSSIARATGLFPQKDGLKHEDIVKLGTNLFFFDVADENMLRLIYKRDYELVTRNGLTEEQKLEIIEESKYIFIQNAKCISELESHNLKRLTQKWSYIAVTKGYYVAIALLIFLTLFYVRRLLNNLF
;
A
#
# COMPACT_ATOMS: atom_id res chain seq x y z
N MET A 1 -24.72 15.75 3.55
CA MET A 1 -25.81 15.32 2.65
C MET A 1 -25.36 14.05 1.94
N THR A 2 -25.72 12.88 2.45
CA THR A 2 -25.33 11.60 1.86
C THR A 2 -26.13 11.44 0.57
N ILE A 3 -25.50 11.65 -0.58
CA ILE A 3 -26.14 11.36 -1.87
C ILE A 3 -26.17 9.85 -2.02
N GLN A 4 -27.31 9.21 -1.75
CA GLN A 4 -27.52 7.82 -2.12
C GLN A 4 -27.44 7.71 -3.64
N LEU A 5 -26.47 6.95 -4.14
CA LEU A 5 -26.43 6.58 -5.54
C LEU A 5 -27.63 5.69 -5.83
N SER A 6 -28.60 6.20 -6.61
CA SER A 6 -29.69 5.39 -7.13
C SER A 6 -29.12 4.32 -8.07
N GLY A 7 -29.85 3.22 -8.30
CA GLY A 7 -29.45 2.19 -9.26
C GLY A 7 -29.11 2.70 -10.67
N ALA A 8 -29.55 3.91 -11.03
CA ALA A 8 -29.20 4.60 -12.27
C ALA A 8 -27.72 5.05 -12.32
N THR A 9 -27.10 5.35 -11.17
CA THR A 9 -25.70 5.79 -11.09
C THR A 9 -24.69 4.70 -11.41
N THR A 10 -25.07 3.44 -11.36
CA THR A 10 -24.20 2.32 -11.80
C THR A 10 -23.94 2.32 -13.32
N LYS A 11 -24.72 3.07 -14.09
CA LYS A 11 -24.59 3.23 -15.54
C LYS A 11 -23.76 4.45 -15.93
N LEU A 12 -23.43 5.35 -14.99
CA LEU A 12 -22.60 6.52 -15.24
C LEU A 12 -21.17 6.11 -15.54
N SER A 13 -20.55 6.77 -16.50
CA SER A 13 -19.13 6.61 -16.76
C SER A 13 -18.29 7.17 -15.60
N GLN A 14 -17.03 6.72 -15.49
CA GLN A 14 -16.14 7.24 -14.49
C GLN A 14 -15.95 8.76 -14.61
N ASN A 15 -15.97 9.31 -15.83
CA ASN A 15 -15.78 10.73 -16.10
C ASN A 15 -16.99 11.59 -15.66
N GLU A 16 -18.17 11.00 -15.53
CA GLU A 16 -19.36 11.69 -15.05
C GLU A 16 -19.42 11.79 -13.53
N ILE A 17 -18.67 10.90 -12.83
CA ILE A 17 -18.66 10.85 -11.35
C ILE A 17 -17.42 11.55 -10.80
N LEU A 18 -16.28 11.44 -11.48
CA LEU A 18 -14.99 11.94 -11.05
C LEU A 18 -14.56 13.16 -11.87
N PRO A 19 -13.78 14.08 -11.28
CA PRO A 19 -13.21 15.20 -12.01
C PRO A 19 -12.27 14.72 -13.12
N ALA A 20 -12.12 15.53 -14.18
CA ALA A 20 -11.13 15.31 -15.22
C ALA A 20 -9.72 15.22 -14.60
N LYS A 21 -8.82 14.45 -15.23
CA LYS A 21 -7.47 14.22 -14.68
C LYS A 21 -6.61 15.48 -14.57
N ASP A 22 -6.89 16.48 -15.40
CA ASP A 22 -6.23 17.78 -15.45
C ASP A 22 -6.92 18.84 -14.60
N ASP A 23 -8.01 18.51 -13.92
CA ASP A 23 -8.68 19.40 -12.99
C ASP A 23 -7.82 19.66 -11.75
N ILE A 24 -7.14 20.81 -11.75
CA ILE A 24 -6.31 21.28 -10.64
C ILE A 24 -7.11 21.71 -9.41
N GLY A 25 -8.41 21.86 -9.51
CA GLY A 25 -9.29 22.13 -8.37
C GLY A 25 -9.51 20.88 -7.50
N ALA A 26 -9.28 19.69 -8.06
CA ALA A 26 -9.42 18.43 -7.36
C ALA A 26 -8.19 18.15 -6.50
N LEU A 27 -8.35 18.08 -5.16
CA LEU A 27 -7.26 17.79 -4.24
C LEU A 27 -6.56 16.46 -4.56
N ALA A 28 -7.34 15.43 -4.89
CA ALA A 28 -6.83 14.12 -5.28
C ALA A 28 -5.86 14.19 -6.48
N ASN A 29 -6.18 15.00 -7.50
CA ASN A 29 -5.32 15.20 -8.66
C ASN A 29 -4.01 15.92 -8.28
N ARG A 30 -4.10 16.95 -7.43
CA ARG A 30 -2.92 17.67 -6.92
C ARG A 30 -2.00 16.76 -6.12
N ILE A 31 -2.55 15.95 -5.21
CA ILE A 31 -1.77 14.95 -4.46
C ILE A 31 -1.06 14.01 -5.43
N ASN A 32 -1.78 13.44 -6.40
CA ASN A 32 -1.21 12.51 -7.36
C ASN A 32 -0.10 13.13 -8.21
N LEU A 33 -0.25 14.40 -8.61
CA LEU A 33 0.75 15.13 -9.37
C LEU A 33 2.02 15.38 -8.54
N GLU A 34 1.85 15.94 -7.34
CA GLU A 34 2.95 16.34 -6.45
C GLU A 34 3.69 15.14 -5.84
N THR A 35 3.01 14.01 -5.68
CA THR A 35 3.62 12.79 -5.11
C THR A 35 4.08 11.79 -6.16
N ARG A 36 3.93 12.06 -7.45
CA ARG A 36 4.22 11.11 -8.54
C ARG A 36 5.60 10.46 -8.44
N GLY A 37 6.64 11.27 -8.23
CA GLY A 37 8.02 10.75 -8.10
C GLY A 37 8.22 9.87 -6.86
N HIS A 38 7.57 10.20 -5.74
CA HIS A 38 7.59 9.39 -4.53
C HIS A 38 6.81 8.08 -4.72
N HIS A 39 5.64 8.15 -5.35
CA HIS A 39 4.82 6.98 -5.69
C HIS A 39 5.61 5.99 -6.56
N ASP A 40 6.20 6.46 -7.67
CA ASP A 40 6.96 5.60 -8.58
C ASP A 40 8.15 4.93 -7.90
N LYS A 41 8.81 5.64 -6.97
CA LYS A 41 9.90 5.07 -6.17
C LYS A 41 9.39 3.98 -5.23
N VAL A 42 8.30 4.24 -4.48
CA VAL A 42 7.73 3.28 -3.53
C VAL A 42 7.17 2.07 -4.27
N ASP A 43 6.47 2.26 -5.39
CA ASP A 43 5.91 1.19 -6.20
C ASP A 43 7.00 0.22 -6.68
N LYS A 44 8.10 0.74 -7.22
CA LYS A 44 9.27 -0.08 -7.61
C LYS A 44 9.86 -0.82 -6.40
N MET A 45 9.99 -0.14 -5.26
CA MET A 45 10.51 -0.76 -4.02
C MET A 45 9.61 -1.88 -3.53
N VAL A 46 8.28 -1.64 -3.47
CA VAL A 46 7.30 -2.63 -3.02
C VAL A 46 7.29 -3.83 -3.97
N SER A 47 7.18 -3.60 -5.28
CA SER A 47 7.11 -4.67 -6.28
C SER A 47 8.33 -5.58 -6.23
N PHE A 48 9.53 -5.01 -6.13
CA PHE A 48 10.78 -5.76 -6.02
C PHE A 48 10.86 -6.55 -4.72
N ARG A 49 10.60 -5.90 -3.58
CA ARG A 49 10.73 -6.51 -2.26
C ARG A 49 9.62 -7.49 -1.96
N LEU A 50 8.43 -7.26 -2.48
CA LEU A 50 7.34 -8.23 -2.41
C LEU A 50 7.72 -9.53 -3.11
N ALA A 51 8.30 -9.49 -4.30
CA ALA A 51 8.75 -10.69 -5.01
C ALA A 51 9.76 -11.52 -4.20
N LEU A 52 10.60 -10.86 -3.38
CA LEU A 52 11.51 -11.52 -2.45
C LEU A 52 10.79 -12.04 -1.19
N ALA A 53 9.89 -11.23 -0.63
CA ALA A 53 9.13 -11.58 0.57
C ALA A 53 8.20 -12.77 0.33
N LEU A 54 7.59 -12.89 -0.85
CA LEU A 54 6.73 -14.03 -1.22
C LEU A 54 7.45 -15.38 -1.21
N ARG A 55 8.78 -15.38 -1.12
CA ARG A 55 9.62 -16.60 -0.98
C ARG A 55 10.06 -16.85 0.47
N ASP A 56 9.59 -16.05 1.42
CA ASP A 56 9.96 -16.16 2.83
C ASP A 56 8.83 -15.70 3.73
N ALA A 57 8.10 -16.63 4.32
CA ALA A 57 6.96 -16.34 5.19
C ALA A 57 7.31 -15.42 6.37
N LYS A 58 8.56 -15.48 6.90
CA LYS A 58 8.99 -14.58 7.97
C LYS A 58 9.07 -13.12 7.49
N ILE A 59 9.67 -12.89 6.33
CA ILE A 59 9.81 -11.54 5.78
C ILE A 59 8.45 -10.99 5.36
N TYR A 60 7.61 -11.83 4.75
CA TYR A 60 6.27 -11.45 4.35
C TYR A 60 5.41 -10.98 5.53
N ARG A 61 5.32 -11.78 6.60
CA ARG A 61 4.51 -11.42 7.77
C ARG A 61 5.05 -10.21 8.52
N GLN A 62 6.37 -9.95 8.52
CA GLN A 62 6.95 -8.73 9.06
C GLN A 62 6.61 -7.49 8.20
N GLY A 63 6.55 -7.65 6.89
CA GLY A 63 6.06 -6.60 5.98
C GLY A 63 4.58 -6.32 6.20
N LEU A 64 3.77 -7.36 6.33
CA LEU A 64 2.34 -7.24 6.64
C LEU A 64 2.10 -6.53 7.98
N GLN A 65 2.93 -6.81 9.00
CA GLN A 65 2.88 -6.15 10.30
C GLN A 65 3.13 -4.63 10.18
N SER A 66 4.01 -4.18 9.28
CA SER A 66 4.21 -2.75 9.03
C SER A 66 2.92 -2.07 8.57
N PHE A 67 2.20 -2.67 7.64
CA PHE A 67 0.91 -2.16 7.17
C PHE A 67 -0.17 -2.21 8.25
N TYR A 68 -0.21 -3.28 9.05
CA TYR A 68 -1.13 -3.39 10.18
C TYR A 68 -1.01 -2.19 11.13
N HIS A 69 0.20 -1.86 11.58
CA HIS A 69 0.40 -0.74 12.51
C HIS A 69 0.04 0.61 11.90
N VAL A 70 0.29 0.79 10.62
CA VAL A 70 -0.10 2.03 9.91
C VAL A 70 -1.62 2.14 9.85
N PHE A 71 -2.34 1.12 9.37
CA PHE A 71 -3.80 1.15 9.31
C PHE A 71 -4.43 1.24 10.70
N ALA A 72 -3.92 0.51 11.69
CA ALA A 72 -4.40 0.59 13.07
C ALA A 72 -4.24 2.01 13.66
N SER A 73 -3.14 2.71 13.36
CA SER A 73 -2.92 4.08 13.80
C SER A 73 -3.84 5.07 13.10
N ILE A 74 -4.06 4.91 11.80
CA ILE A 74 -5.00 5.76 11.03
C ILE A 74 -6.43 5.57 11.56
N GLU A 75 -6.90 4.32 11.67
CA GLU A 75 -8.25 4.00 12.10
C GLU A 75 -8.50 4.41 13.56
N LYS A 76 -7.50 4.23 14.43
CA LYS A 76 -7.56 4.73 15.81
C LYS A 76 -7.72 6.25 15.86
N SER A 77 -6.96 6.99 15.06
CA SER A 77 -7.07 8.45 14.96
C SER A 77 -8.42 8.88 14.39
N LEU A 78 -8.89 8.17 13.36
CA LEU A 78 -10.15 8.43 12.71
C LEU A 78 -11.34 8.20 13.66
N PHE A 79 -11.36 7.07 14.37
CA PHE A 79 -12.44 6.76 15.32
C PHE A 79 -12.43 7.69 16.53
N LYS A 80 -11.23 8.07 17.02
CA LYS A 80 -11.12 9.11 18.05
C LYS A 80 -11.66 10.46 17.58
N GLN A 81 -11.47 10.80 16.30
CA GLN A 81 -12.04 12.01 15.72
C GLN A 81 -13.58 11.89 15.61
N PHE A 82 -14.12 10.70 15.32
CA PHE A 82 -15.57 10.47 15.22
C PHE A 82 -16.32 10.60 16.56
N GLU A 83 -15.62 10.59 17.69
CA GLU A 83 -16.17 10.86 19.02
C GLU A 83 -16.42 12.36 19.26
N LYS A 84 -15.85 13.23 18.40
CA LYS A 84 -16.03 14.68 18.50
C LYS A 84 -17.25 15.15 17.68
N ASP A 85 -17.78 16.32 18.07
CA ASP A 85 -18.86 17.00 17.36
C ASP A 85 -18.31 18.28 16.72
N ASP A 86 -17.58 18.11 15.61
CA ASP A 86 -16.95 19.18 14.86
C ASP A 86 -17.05 18.95 13.34
N GLU A 87 -16.71 19.99 12.57
CA GLU A 87 -16.76 19.96 11.10
C GLU A 87 -15.89 18.84 10.49
N TRP A 88 -14.76 18.52 11.11
CA TRP A 88 -13.85 17.46 10.62
C TRP A 88 -14.50 16.09 10.74
N THR A 89 -15.25 15.87 11.81
CA THR A 89 -16.00 14.63 12.03
C THR A 89 -17.03 14.41 10.93
N GLU A 90 -17.82 15.43 10.59
CA GLU A 90 -18.82 15.33 9.53
C GLU A 90 -18.17 15.08 8.16
N MET A 91 -17.09 15.80 7.85
CA MET A 91 -16.35 15.63 6.60
C MET A 91 -15.74 14.23 6.47
N LEU A 92 -15.11 13.72 7.53
CA LEU A 92 -14.47 12.41 7.52
C LEU A 92 -15.50 11.28 7.48
N LYS A 93 -16.61 11.38 8.20
CA LYS A 93 -17.73 10.42 8.14
C LYS A 93 -18.38 10.36 6.76
N ALA A 94 -18.43 11.45 6.02
CA ALA A 94 -18.98 11.47 4.66
C ALA A 94 -18.13 10.61 3.69
N ILE A 95 -16.82 10.54 3.90
CA ILE A 95 -15.91 9.73 3.07
C ILE A 95 -15.80 8.29 3.59
N TRP A 96 -15.76 8.10 4.92
CA TRP A 96 -15.54 6.81 5.52
C TRP A 96 -16.63 5.80 5.19
N LYS A 97 -16.22 4.60 4.84
CA LYS A 97 -17.09 3.44 4.64
C LYS A 97 -16.53 2.29 5.49
N PRO A 98 -17.33 1.61 6.31
CA PRO A 98 -16.85 0.48 7.13
C PRO A 98 -16.14 -0.60 6.32
N GLU A 99 -16.57 -0.81 5.08
CA GLU A 99 -16.02 -1.82 4.16
C GLU A 99 -14.57 -1.55 3.76
N ILE A 100 -14.11 -0.30 3.90
CA ILE A 100 -12.70 0.03 3.63
C ILE A 100 -11.79 -0.13 4.84
N ALA A 101 -12.30 -0.40 6.04
CA ALA A 101 -11.48 -0.64 7.22
C ALA A 101 -10.48 -1.79 6.99
N ARG A 102 -9.23 -1.59 7.42
CA ARG A 102 -8.12 -2.52 7.10
C ARG A 102 -7.39 -3.07 8.32
N SER A 103 -7.45 -2.40 9.47
CA SER A 103 -6.72 -2.85 10.66
C SER A 103 -7.16 -4.25 11.12
N GLU A 104 -8.46 -4.49 11.24
CA GLU A 104 -8.99 -5.80 11.61
C GLU A 104 -8.68 -6.87 10.57
N LYS A 105 -8.76 -6.54 9.27
CA LYS A 105 -8.42 -7.45 8.18
C LYS A 105 -6.93 -7.83 8.19
N ALA A 106 -6.05 -6.87 8.44
CA ALA A 106 -4.62 -7.12 8.60
C ALA A 106 -4.31 -7.94 9.87
N GLU A 107 -5.05 -7.69 10.97
CA GLU A 107 -4.94 -8.48 12.19
C GLU A 107 -5.31 -9.94 11.96
N GLN A 108 -6.41 -10.22 11.25
CA GLN A 108 -6.82 -11.57 10.89
C GLN A 108 -5.72 -12.30 10.09
N ASP A 109 -5.13 -11.62 9.11
CA ASP A 109 -4.01 -12.19 8.35
C ASP A 109 -2.80 -12.47 9.24
N LEU A 110 -2.44 -11.56 10.15
CA LEU A 110 -1.31 -11.75 11.05
C LEU A 110 -1.56 -12.87 12.07
N LEU A 111 -2.76 -12.98 12.62
CA LEU A 111 -3.14 -14.11 13.48
C LEU A 111 -2.93 -15.44 12.74
N PHE A 112 -3.39 -15.52 11.50
CA PHE A 112 -3.17 -16.72 10.67
C PHE A 112 -1.67 -17.03 10.45
N TYR A 113 -0.83 -16.02 10.13
CA TYR A 113 0.60 -16.22 9.91
C TYR A 113 1.42 -16.41 11.19
N TYR A 114 0.92 -15.98 12.35
CA TYR A 114 1.58 -16.14 13.64
C TYR A 114 0.94 -17.20 14.54
N ASP A 115 0.03 -18.00 13.97
CA ASP A 115 -0.57 -19.14 14.69
C ASP A 115 -1.34 -18.68 15.94
N ASP A 116 -2.22 -17.70 15.75
CA ASP A 116 -3.04 -17.02 16.73
C ASP A 116 -2.29 -16.32 17.88
N ARG A 117 -0.97 -16.14 17.73
CA ARG A 117 -0.10 -15.50 18.75
C ARG A 117 -0.02 -13.99 18.52
N LYS A 118 -1.02 -13.27 19.01
CA LYS A 118 -1.12 -11.79 18.87
C LYS A 118 0.06 -11.05 19.48
N GLU A 119 0.66 -11.54 20.56
CA GLU A 119 1.82 -10.95 21.23
C GLU A 119 3.05 -10.84 20.32
N LYS A 120 3.09 -11.57 19.20
CA LYS A 120 4.18 -11.52 18.24
C LYS A 120 4.16 -10.30 17.32
N PHE A 121 3.03 -9.62 17.25
CA PHE A 121 2.85 -8.49 16.34
C PHE A 121 2.02 -7.33 16.91
N ALA A 122 1.51 -7.45 18.14
CA ALA A 122 0.66 -6.42 18.77
C ALA A 122 1.37 -5.06 18.86
N GLU A 123 2.68 -5.08 19.12
CA GLU A 123 3.49 -3.87 19.19
C GLU A 123 4.42 -3.75 17.96
N PRO A 124 4.61 -2.54 17.43
CA PRO A 124 5.57 -2.32 16.34
C PRO A 124 7.00 -2.53 16.85
N MET A 125 7.77 -3.39 16.14
CA MET A 125 9.11 -3.78 16.59
C MET A 125 10.23 -2.93 15.98
N MET A 126 9.98 -2.26 14.85
CA MET A 126 11.00 -1.53 14.10
C MET A 126 10.87 -0.03 14.32
N SER A 127 11.99 0.67 14.36
CA SER A 127 12.04 2.09 14.72
C SER A 127 11.25 2.99 13.76
N GLU A 128 11.32 2.72 12.46
CA GLU A 128 10.57 3.50 11.47
C GLU A 128 9.06 3.19 11.50
N GLN A 129 8.66 1.98 11.90
CA GLN A 129 7.26 1.64 12.16
C GLN A 129 6.72 2.41 13.37
N ILE A 130 7.47 2.40 14.49
CA ILE A 130 7.12 3.14 15.72
C ILE A 130 6.98 4.62 15.42
N LYS A 131 7.97 5.18 14.71
CA LYS A 131 7.97 6.58 14.29
C LYS A 131 6.75 6.92 13.44
N PHE A 132 6.40 6.08 12.49
CA PHE A 132 5.27 6.31 11.61
C PHE A 132 3.94 6.26 12.37
N ALA A 133 3.73 5.23 13.20
CA ALA A 133 2.53 5.08 14.02
C ALA A 133 2.33 6.28 14.98
N ASN A 134 3.41 6.72 15.65
CA ASN A 134 3.36 7.87 16.54
C ASN A 134 3.10 9.18 15.80
N HIS A 135 3.74 9.39 14.65
CA HIS A 135 3.52 10.57 13.82
C HIS A 135 2.05 10.67 13.38
N ILE A 136 1.47 9.59 12.87
CA ILE A 136 0.05 9.56 12.49
C ILE A 136 -0.83 10.06 13.64
N GLN A 137 -0.66 9.47 14.82
CA GLN A 137 -1.50 9.82 15.97
C GLN A 137 -1.28 11.26 16.43
N GLN A 138 -0.04 11.76 16.41
CA GLN A 138 0.29 13.11 16.84
C GLN A 138 -0.27 14.15 15.87
N VAL A 139 0.10 14.09 14.58
CA VAL A 139 -0.27 15.14 13.62
C VAL A 139 -1.77 15.21 13.37
N THR A 140 -2.45 14.05 13.39
CA THR A 140 -3.91 14.01 13.18
C THR A 140 -4.70 14.42 14.43
N ALA A 141 -4.10 14.36 15.63
CA ALA A 141 -4.71 14.91 16.83
C ALA A 141 -4.64 16.45 16.85
N GLU A 142 -3.55 17.02 16.34
CA GLU A 142 -3.35 18.47 16.22
C GLU A 142 -4.11 19.07 15.05
N LYS A 143 -4.08 18.37 13.89
CA LYS A 143 -4.68 18.80 12.61
C LYS A 143 -5.52 17.66 12.00
N PRO A 144 -6.79 17.51 12.41
CA PRO A 144 -7.64 16.38 11.97
C PRO A 144 -7.80 16.26 10.44
N TYR A 145 -7.75 17.38 9.70
CA TYR A 145 -7.80 17.37 8.25
C TYR A 145 -6.63 16.65 7.58
N LEU A 146 -5.50 16.42 8.27
CA LEU A 146 -4.41 15.60 7.73
C LEU A 146 -4.80 14.13 7.55
N LEU A 147 -5.88 13.66 8.19
CA LEU A 147 -6.47 12.34 7.89
C LEU A 147 -6.85 12.19 6.42
N PHE A 148 -7.19 13.27 5.70
CA PHE A 148 -7.46 13.20 4.27
C PHE A 148 -6.26 12.75 3.44
N ALA A 149 -5.02 13.05 3.87
CA ALA A 149 -3.82 12.54 3.23
C ALA A 149 -3.74 11.01 3.31
N TYR A 150 -3.98 10.46 4.50
CA TYR A 150 -3.97 9.02 4.76
C TYR A 150 -5.10 8.30 4.04
N LEU A 151 -6.32 8.86 4.08
CA LEU A 151 -7.47 8.33 3.35
C LEU A 151 -7.21 8.30 1.84
N HIS A 152 -6.54 9.30 1.28
CA HIS A 152 -6.19 9.29 -0.14
C HIS A 152 -5.05 8.30 -0.45
N VAL A 153 -3.90 8.42 0.22
CA VAL A 153 -2.70 7.68 -0.16
C VAL A 153 -2.82 6.20 0.19
N MET A 154 -3.22 5.86 1.44
CA MET A 154 -3.16 4.48 1.93
C MET A 154 -4.32 3.64 1.44
N TYR A 155 -5.54 4.16 1.48
CA TYR A 155 -6.72 3.36 1.09
C TYR A 155 -6.87 3.24 -0.44
N LEU A 156 -6.56 4.29 -1.21
CA LEU A 156 -6.60 4.18 -2.68
C LEU A 156 -5.50 3.27 -3.23
N ALA A 157 -4.35 3.15 -2.56
CA ALA A 157 -3.31 2.19 -2.93
C ALA A 157 -3.83 0.74 -2.92
N LEU A 158 -4.68 0.39 -1.95
CA LEU A 158 -5.30 -0.94 -1.87
C LEU A 158 -6.29 -1.19 -3.00
N PHE A 159 -7.12 -0.20 -3.35
CA PHE A 159 -8.02 -0.32 -4.49
C PHE A 159 -7.29 -0.47 -5.83
N ALA A 160 -6.12 0.16 -5.98
CA ALA A 160 -5.34 0.09 -7.21
C ALA A 160 -4.46 -1.17 -7.27
N GLY A 161 -3.70 -1.44 -6.21
CA GLY A 161 -2.70 -2.50 -6.13
C GLY A 161 -3.18 -3.80 -5.49
N GLY A 162 -4.25 -3.77 -4.67
CA GLY A 162 -4.68 -4.91 -3.86
C GLY A 162 -4.97 -6.17 -4.67
N ARG A 163 -5.60 -6.06 -5.83
CA ARG A 163 -5.87 -7.22 -6.71
C ARG A 163 -4.59 -7.85 -7.24
N ILE A 164 -3.61 -7.03 -7.64
CA ILE A 164 -2.32 -7.50 -8.15
C ILE A 164 -1.56 -8.19 -7.03
N MET A 165 -1.53 -7.58 -5.85
CA MET A 165 -0.87 -8.14 -4.67
C MET A 165 -1.53 -9.46 -4.25
N ARG A 166 -2.85 -9.50 -4.11
CA ARG A 166 -3.62 -10.72 -3.79
C ARG A 166 -3.32 -11.86 -4.77
N SER A 167 -3.35 -11.59 -6.07
CA SER A 167 -3.03 -12.58 -7.10
C SER A 167 -1.58 -13.08 -7.01
N SER A 168 -0.63 -12.22 -6.72
CA SER A 168 0.78 -12.60 -6.55
C SER A 168 1.01 -13.42 -5.29
N ILE A 169 0.36 -13.05 -4.18
CA ILE A 169 0.41 -13.76 -2.90
C ILE A 169 -0.21 -15.15 -3.06
N ALA A 170 -1.39 -15.24 -3.69
CA ALA A 170 -2.09 -16.52 -3.90
C ALA A 170 -1.26 -17.55 -4.66
N ARG A 171 -0.41 -17.11 -5.59
CA ARG A 171 0.50 -17.99 -6.34
C ARG A 171 1.73 -18.44 -5.55
N ALA A 172 2.03 -17.81 -4.43
CA ALA A 172 3.18 -18.14 -3.58
C ALA A 172 2.84 -19.29 -2.62
N THR A 173 2.69 -20.51 -3.13
CA THR A 173 2.20 -21.67 -2.37
C THR A 173 2.99 -21.99 -1.11
N GLY A 174 4.31 -21.72 -1.08
CA GLY A 174 5.17 -21.94 0.08
C GLY A 174 5.09 -20.84 1.15
N LEU A 175 4.26 -19.83 0.95
CA LEU A 175 4.12 -18.70 1.87
C LEU A 175 3.21 -19.03 3.06
N PHE A 176 2.16 -19.81 2.80
CA PHE A 176 1.06 -20.03 3.74
C PHE A 176 1.35 -21.16 4.74
N PRO A 177 1.00 -20.98 6.04
CA PRO A 177 0.94 -22.09 6.97
C PRO A 177 0.03 -23.19 6.44
N GLN A 178 0.53 -24.43 6.45
CA GLN A 178 -0.31 -25.57 6.03
C GLN A 178 -1.29 -25.90 7.15
N LYS A 179 -2.57 -26.08 6.78
CA LYS A 179 -3.62 -26.53 7.69
C LYS A 179 -4.27 -27.80 7.12
N ASP A 180 -4.23 -28.86 7.87
CA ASP A 180 -4.77 -30.16 7.47
C ASP A 180 -6.24 -30.03 7.09
N GLY A 181 -6.62 -30.68 6.00
CA GLY A 181 -7.99 -30.73 5.52
C GLY A 181 -8.47 -29.50 4.73
N LEU A 182 -7.69 -28.42 4.63
CA LEU A 182 -8.05 -27.24 3.84
C LEU A 182 -7.42 -27.28 2.45
N LYS A 183 -8.19 -26.83 1.46
CA LYS A 183 -7.69 -26.60 0.09
C LYS A 183 -6.85 -25.32 0.08
N HIS A 184 -5.90 -25.25 -0.86
CA HIS A 184 -5.04 -24.07 -1.02
C HIS A 184 -5.84 -22.77 -1.18
N GLU A 185 -6.94 -22.78 -1.93
CA GLU A 185 -7.80 -21.61 -2.12
C GLU A 185 -8.39 -21.07 -0.80
N ASP A 186 -8.77 -21.98 0.12
CA ASP A 186 -9.32 -21.57 1.43
C ASP A 186 -8.22 -21.05 2.34
N ILE A 187 -7.03 -21.66 2.28
CA ILE A 187 -5.84 -21.18 2.99
C ILE A 187 -5.45 -19.77 2.52
N VAL A 188 -5.48 -19.51 1.21
CA VAL A 188 -5.23 -18.18 0.64
C VAL A 188 -6.21 -17.14 1.18
N LYS A 189 -7.51 -17.47 1.26
CA LYS A 189 -8.51 -16.55 1.82
C LYS A 189 -8.20 -16.18 3.27
N LEU A 190 -7.76 -17.13 4.09
CA LEU A 190 -7.40 -16.89 5.50
C LEU A 190 -6.21 -15.92 5.66
N GLY A 191 -5.32 -15.83 4.69
CA GLY A 191 -4.08 -15.04 4.77
C GLY A 191 -4.01 -13.84 3.83
N THR A 192 -5.13 -13.40 3.23
CA THR A 192 -5.16 -12.26 2.30
C THR A 192 -6.31 -11.28 2.52
N ASN A 193 -6.87 -11.27 3.74
CA ASN A 193 -8.01 -10.42 4.10
C ASN A 193 -7.71 -8.93 3.91
N LEU A 194 -6.46 -8.48 4.17
CA LEU A 194 -6.04 -7.09 3.96
C LEU A 194 -6.36 -6.58 2.55
N PHE A 195 -6.23 -7.44 1.55
CA PHE A 195 -6.37 -7.09 0.13
C PHE A 195 -7.76 -7.40 -0.42
N PHE A 196 -8.69 -7.83 0.42
CA PHE A 196 -10.03 -8.22 0.02
C PHE A 196 -11.06 -7.25 0.59
N PHE A 197 -11.96 -6.76 -0.26
CA PHE A 197 -13.12 -5.98 0.14
C PHE A 197 -14.36 -6.87 0.10
N ASP A 198 -15.04 -6.97 1.22
CA ASP A 198 -16.24 -7.80 1.35
C ASP A 198 -17.47 -7.03 0.83
N VAL A 199 -17.50 -6.85 -0.48
CA VAL A 199 -18.56 -6.14 -1.20
C VAL A 199 -18.83 -6.81 -2.53
N ALA A 200 -20.05 -6.66 -3.04
CA ALA A 200 -20.46 -7.21 -4.33
C ALA A 200 -19.68 -6.59 -5.51
N ASP A 201 -19.33 -5.29 -5.42
CA ASP A 201 -18.63 -4.56 -6.49
C ASP A 201 -17.56 -3.63 -5.91
N GLU A 202 -16.30 -4.09 -5.92
CA GLU A 202 -15.13 -3.30 -5.48
C GLU A 202 -14.90 -2.04 -6.35
N ASN A 203 -15.28 -2.07 -7.63
CA ASN A 203 -15.11 -0.90 -8.50
C ASN A 203 -16.11 0.20 -8.13
N MET A 204 -17.35 -0.20 -7.83
CA MET A 204 -18.37 0.74 -7.38
C MET A 204 -17.98 1.35 -6.02
N LEU A 205 -17.53 0.55 -5.07
CA LEU A 205 -17.02 1.06 -3.78
C LEU A 205 -15.91 2.09 -4.00
N ARG A 206 -14.96 1.80 -4.88
CA ARG A 206 -13.87 2.73 -5.23
C ARG A 206 -14.37 4.03 -5.86
N LEU A 207 -15.36 3.95 -6.76
CA LEU A 207 -15.93 5.14 -7.41
C LEU A 207 -16.65 6.02 -6.41
N ILE A 208 -17.48 5.43 -5.54
CA ILE A 208 -18.20 6.13 -4.47
C ILE A 208 -17.18 6.82 -3.55
N TYR A 209 -16.16 6.10 -3.12
CA TYR A 209 -15.11 6.62 -2.24
C TYR A 209 -14.40 7.83 -2.86
N LYS A 210 -13.98 7.74 -4.11
CA LYS A 210 -13.32 8.85 -4.82
C LYS A 210 -14.25 10.05 -5.00
N ARG A 211 -15.51 9.82 -5.32
CA ARG A 211 -16.52 10.87 -5.45
C ARG A 211 -16.72 11.58 -4.12
N ASP A 212 -16.93 10.84 -3.04
CA ASP A 212 -17.17 11.40 -1.72
C ASP A 212 -15.95 12.20 -1.24
N TYR A 213 -14.74 11.70 -1.50
CA TYR A 213 -13.51 12.42 -1.23
C TYR A 213 -13.45 13.75 -1.98
N GLU A 214 -13.76 13.75 -3.27
CA GLU A 214 -13.78 14.97 -4.09
C GLU A 214 -14.82 15.96 -3.60
N LEU A 215 -16.05 15.53 -3.38
CA LEU A 215 -17.15 16.41 -2.94
C LEU A 215 -16.83 17.09 -1.60
N VAL A 216 -16.24 16.35 -0.67
CA VAL A 216 -15.91 16.86 0.66
C VAL A 216 -14.72 17.82 0.61
N THR A 217 -13.64 17.44 -0.09
CA THR A 217 -12.39 18.20 -0.03
C THR A 217 -12.36 19.41 -0.94
N ARG A 218 -13.16 19.44 -2.01
CA ARG A 218 -13.16 20.55 -2.96
C ARG A 218 -13.50 21.88 -2.31
N ASN A 219 -14.63 21.93 -1.58
CA ASN A 219 -15.17 23.14 -1.01
C ASN A 219 -15.02 23.23 0.52
N GLY A 220 -14.75 22.12 1.20
CA GLY A 220 -14.65 22.05 2.65
C GLY A 220 -13.26 22.37 3.21
N LEU A 221 -12.24 22.55 2.36
CA LEU A 221 -10.86 22.81 2.78
C LEU A 221 -10.36 24.16 2.22
N THR A 222 -9.60 24.88 3.03
CA THR A 222 -8.85 26.06 2.57
C THR A 222 -7.65 25.63 1.73
N GLU A 223 -7.08 26.55 0.94
CA GLU A 223 -5.87 26.27 0.15
C GLU A 223 -4.66 25.94 1.03
N GLU A 224 -4.53 26.54 2.19
CA GLU A 224 -3.49 26.24 3.16
C GLU A 224 -3.60 24.80 3.65
N GLN A 225 -4.79 24.36 4.05
CA GLN A 225 -5.06 22.97 4.46
C GLN A 225 -4.78 21.97 3.33
N LYS A 226 -5.17 22.30 2.09
CA LYS A 226 -4.86 21.46 0.92
C LYS A 226 -3.35 21.30 0.70
N LEU A 227 -2.59 22.37 0.86
CA LEU A 227 -1.11 22.32 0.76
C LEU A 227 -0.52 21.46 1.87
N GLU A 228 -0.97 21.59 3.11
CA GLU A 228 -0.51 20.75 4.22
C GLU A 228 -0.85 19.26 4.01
N ILE A 229 -2.03 18.96 3.47
CA ILE A 229 -2.42 17.58 3.11
C ILE A 229 -1.50 17.02 2.02
N ILE A 230 -1.10 17.83 1.04
CA ILE A 230 -0.15 17.42 0.00
C ILE A 230 1.23 17.12 0.60
N GLU A 231 1.73 17.98 1.49
CA GLU A 231 3.01 17.75 2.17
C GLU A 231 2.96 16.49 3.07
N GLU A 232 1.87 16.29 3.80
CA GLU A 232 1.68 15.06 4.57
C GLU A 232 1.62 13.83 3.65
N SER A 233 0.99 13.94 2.48
CA SER A 233 0.98 12.87 1.48
C SER A 233 2.39 12.50 1.00
N LYS A 234 3.29 13.48 0.79
CA LYS A 234 4.70 13.24 0.48
C LYS A 234 5.40 12.51 1.63
N TYR A 235 5.15 12.95 2.88
CA TYR A 235 5.70 12.29 4.07
C TYR A 235 5.28 10.83 4.16
N ILE A 236 4.01 10.49 3.89
CA ILE A 236 3.49 9.12 3.89
C ILE A 236 4.33 8.22 2.96
N PHE A 237 4.58 8.65 1.72
CA PHE A 237 5.41 7.89 0.78
C PHE A 237 6.86 7.73 1.27
N ILE A 238 7.46 8.80 1.79
CA ILE A 238 8.84 8.77 2.31
C ILE A 238 8.93 7.80 3.48
N GLN A 239 7.98 7.85 4.41
CA GLN A 239 8.01 7.03 5.61
C GLN A 239 7.73 5.55 5.29
N ASN A 240 6.80 5.26 4.35
CA ASN A 240 6.62 3.90 3.82
C ASN A 240 7.93 3.35 3.23
N ALA A 241 8.65 4.16 2.43
CA ALA A 241 9.94 3.75 1.87
C ALA A 241 10.97 3.43 2.95
N LYS A 242 11.00 4.20 4.06
CA LYS A 242 11.90 3.95 5.20
C LYS A 242 11.54 2.64 5.93
N CYS A 243 10.26 2.39 6.20
CA CYS A 243 9.80 1.15 6.81
C CYS A 243 10.18 -0.07 5.96
N ILE A 244 10.03 0.01 4.63
CA ILE A 244 10.42 -1.06 3.72
C ILE A 244 11.95 -1.26 3.73
N SER A 245 12.74 -0.18 3.76
CA SER A 245 14.20 -0.27 3.80
C SER A 245 14.72 -0.82 5.13
N GLU A 246 14.08 -0.46 6.24
CA GLU A 246 14.40 -0.99 7.56
C GLU A 246 14.10 -2.50 7.64
N LEU A 247 12.96 -2.94 7.10
CA LEU A 247 12.60 -4.35 7.00
C LEU A 247 13.65 -5.14 6.21
N GLU A 248 14.12 -4.61 5.07
CA GLU A 248 15.18 -5.22 4.28
C GLU A 248 16.49 -5.32 5.07
N SER A 249 16.91 -4.22 5.71
CA SER A 249 18.13 -4.17 6.51
C SER A 249 18.08 -5.15 7.70
N HIS A 250 16.94 -5.23 8.37
CA HIS A 250 16.70 -6.18 9.47
C HIS A 250 16.83 -7.64 9.02
N ASN A 251 16.43 -7.93 7.79
CA ASN A 251 16.47 -9.28 7.23
C ASN A 251 17.67 -9.52 6.27
N LEU A 252 18.60 -8.58 6.17
CA LEU A 252 19.67 -8.62 5.17
C LEU A 252 20.48 -9.94 5.23
N LYS A 253 20.89 -10.39 6.42
CA LYS A 253 21.62 -11.65 6.60
C LYS A 253 20.83 -12.85 6.06
N ARG A 254 19.53 -12.88 6.27
CA ARG A 254 18.63 -13.94 5.78
C ARG A 254 18.41 -13.85 4.26
N LEU A 255 18.27 -12.63 3.73
CA LEU A 255 18.10 -12.39 2.30
C LEU A 255 19.35 -12.76 1.51
N THR A 256 20.53 -12.36 1.98
CA THR A 256 21.82 -12.64 1.30
C THR A 256 22.15 -14.11 1.21
N GLN A 257 21.53 -14.97 2.01
CA GLN A 257 21.65 -16.43 1.90
C GLN A 257 20.76 -17.03 0.82
N LYS A 258 19.85 -16.27 0.23
CA LYS A 258 18.90 -16.75 -0.80
C LYS A 258 19.44 -16.51 -2.20
N TRP A 259 19.50 -17.55 -3.02
CA TRP A 259 19.91 -17.46 -4.43
C TRP A 259 19.08 -16.44 -5.22
N SER A 260 17.78 -16.32 -4.93
CA SER A 260 16.91 -15.35 -5.58
C SER A 260 17.31 -13.89 -5.30
N TYR A 261 17.74 -13.58 -4.06
CA TYR A 261 18.23 -12.26 -3.70
C TYR A 261 19.56 -11.96 -4.40
N ILE A 262 20.47 -12.93 -4.39
CA ILE A 262 21.78 -12.82 -5.07
C ILE A 262 21.58 -12.61 -6.57
N ALA A 263 20.72 -13.39 -7.21
CA ALA A 263 20.44 -13.27 -8.63
C ALA A 263 19.88 -11.89 -9.00
N VAL A 264 18.98 -11.35 -8.22
CA VAL A 264 18.35 -10.04 -8.49
C VAL A 264 19.29 -8.88 -8.16
N THR A 265 20.07 -8.95 -7.09
CA THR A 265 20.96 -7.86 -6.66
C THR A 265 22.31 -7.87 -7.34
N LYS A 266 22.81 -9.05 -7.75
CA LYS A 266 24.15 -9.23 -8.37
C LYS A 266 24.09 -9.79 -9.79
N GLY A 267 22.95 -10.30 -10.24
CA GLY A 267 22.81 -10.95 -11.56
C GLY A 267 23.14 -10.01 -12.73
N TYR A 268 22.96 -8.71 -12.57
CA TYR A 268 23.34 -7.74 -13.59
C TYR A 268 24.85 -7.70 -13.85
N TYR A 269 25.68 -7.96 -12.84
CA TYR A 269 27.14 -8.09 -13.05
C TYR A 269 27.48 -9.27 -13.96
N VAL A 270 26.75 -10.41 -13.76
CA VAL A 270 26.92 -11.58 -14.63
C VAL A 270 26.47 -11.28 -16.05
N ALA A 271 25.34 -10.57 -16.20
CA ALA A 271 24.87 -10.16 -17.53
C ALA A 271 25.86 -9.22 -18.25
N ILE A 272 26.45 -8.26 -17.53
CA ILE A 272 27.49 -7.37 -18.07
C ILE A 272 28.73 -8.17 -18.45
N ALA A 273 29.21 -9.08 -17.60
CA ALA A 273 30.37 -9.92 -17.89
C ALA A 273 30.15 -10.78 -19.14
N LEU A 274 28.94 -11.38 -19.28
CA LEU A 274 28.58 -12.12 -20.49
C LEU A 274 28.53 -11.25 -21.74
N LEU A 275 28.00 -10.02 -21.63
CA LEU A 275 27.95 -9.08 -22.74
C LEU A 275 29.36 -8.71 -23.19
N ILE A 276 30.26 -8.40 -22.26
CA ILE A 276 31.67 -8.10 -22.54
C ILE A 276 32.33 -9.30 -23.22
N PHE A 277 32.13 -10.50 -22.69
CA PHE A 277 32.69 -11.72 -23.25
C PHE A 277 32.21 -11.96 -24.68
N LEU A 278 30.90 -11.84 -24.92
CA LEU A 278 30.32 -11.99 -26.26
C LEU A 278 30.88 -10.94 -27.22
N THR A 279 30.98 -9.69 -26.78
CA THR A 279 31.54 -8.60 -27.60
C THR A 279 32.98 -8.91 -28.02
N LEU A 280 33.82 -9.31 -27.04
CA LEU A 280 35.23 -9.67 -27.31
C LEU A 280 35.33 -10.89 -28.25
N PHE A 281 34.45 -11.89 -28.04
CA PHE A 281 34.41 -13.07 -28.92
C PHE A 281 34.04 -12.70 -30.36
N TYR A 282 33.03 -11.84 -30.55
CA TYR A 282 32.66 -11.38 -31.91
C TYR A 282 33.71 -10.52 -32.55
N VAL A 283 34.35 -9.62 -31.81
CA VAL A 283 35.46 -8.78 -32.34
C VAL A 283 36.63 -9.67 -32.79
N ARG A 284 37.01 -10.64 -31.94
CA ARG A 284 38.06 -11.61 -32.32
C ARG A 284 37.71 -12.41 -33.56
N ARG A 285 36.48 -12.86 -33.70
CA ARG A 285 35.98 -13.59 -34.87
C ARG A 285 36.02 -12.73 -36.13
N LEU A 286 35.64 -11.46 -36.05
CA LEU A 286 35.71 -10.53 -37.17
C LEU A 286 37.14 -10.29 -37.59
N LEU A 287 38.06 -10.07 -36.65
CA LEU A 287 39.48 -9.89 -36.94
C LEU A 287 40.07 -11.13 -37.61
N ASN A 288 39.78 -12.33 -37.13
CA ASN A 288 40.27 -13.57 -37.76
C ASN A 288 39.68 -13.87 -39.14
N ASN A 289 38.54 -13.23 -39.49
CA ASN A 289 37.96 -13.35 -40.84
C ASN A 289 38.47 -12.27 -41.82
N LEU A 290 39.15 -11.23 -41.29
CA LEU A 290 39.70 -10.12 -42.09
C LEU A 290 41.20 -10.32 -42.43
N PHE A 291 41.86 -11.18 -41.70
CA PHE A 291 43.23 -11.61 -41.89
C PHE A 291 43.32 -13.13 -42.11
#